data_cde74da625889ac3cf6fc681997206b7
#
_entry.id   cde74da625889ac3cf6fc681997206b7
#
_cell.length_a   1.000
_cell.length_b   1.000
_cell.length_c   1.000
_cell.angle_alpha   90.00
_cell.angle_beta   90.00
_cell.angle_gamma   90.00
#
_symmetry.space_group_name_H-M   'P 1'
#
loop_
_entity.id
_entity.type
_entity.pdbx_description
1 polymer ?
#
loop_
_entity_poly.entity_id
_entity_poly.type
_entity_poly.pdbx_seq_one_letter_code
_entity_poly.pdbx_strand_id
1 'polypeptide(L)'
;MKKNDRKGIRAFVLYCTNNIVQKSIQPFLYILAFSTFGIGDALTGAFLMNVKGVSAESNAFFSQMYSTHGPGMFIVFKLWITLVILLLVFLSYIHSNGKDYWSTNGFVAALAIGGIMAFQANVQAIYGYPFMSPSTIILLFLMLVFVFVSVGECIDSHVADRKMDRRAYHGNTSYEISKSGWE
;
A
#
# COMPACT_ATOMS: atom_id res chain seq x y z
N MET A 1 -35.68 8.25 25.04
CA MET A 1 -34.88 7.59 23.99
C MET A 1 -34.37 6.28 24.54
N LYS A 2 -34.90 5.13 24.09
CA LYS A 2 -34.61 3.82 24.64
C LYS A 2 -33.12 3.44 24.40
N LYS A 3 -32.50 2.76 25.37
CA LYS A 3 -31.07 2.34 25.35
C LYS A 3 -30.70 1.52 24.09
N ASN A 4 -31.69 0.91 23.43
CA ASN A 4 -31.54 0.15 22.18
C ASN A 4 -31.30 1.04 20.95
N ASP A 5 -31.92 2.23 20.88
CA ASP A 5 -31.78 3.14 19.75
C ASP A 5 -30.34 3.69 19.65
N ARG A 6 -29.69 3.91 20.79
CA ARG A 6 -28.29 4.39 20.82
C ARG A 6 -27.29 3.34 20.29
N LYS A 7 -27.56 2.05 20.50
CA LYS A 7 -26.69 0.98 19.96
C LYS A 7 -26.82 0.87 18.44
N GLY A 8 -28.04 0.98 17.91
CA GLY A 8 -28.29 0.97 16.48
C GLY A 8 -27.65 2.15 15.75
N ILE A 9 -27.80 3.36 16.29
CA ILE A 9 -27.18 4.58 15.72
C ILE A 9 -25.65 4.49 15.75
N ARG A 10 -25.05 4.03 16.85
CA ARG A 10 -23.58 3.83 16.93
C ARG A 10 -23.09 2.80 15.93
N ALA A 11 -23.79 1.68 15.76
CA ALA A 11 -23.43 0.64 14.78
C ALA A 11 -23.54 1.17 13.34
N PHE A 12 -24.58 1.95 13.04
CA PHE A 12 -24.76 2.59 11.73
C PHE A 12 -23.68 3.63 11.43
N VAL A 13 -23.37 4.50 12.40
CA VAL A 13 -22.29 5.51 12.24
C VAL A 13 -20.94 4.84 12.04
N LEU A 14 -20.61 3.81 12.83
CA LEU A 14 -19.37 3.04 12.67
C LEU A 14 -19.30 2.33 11.31
N TYR A 15 -20.42 1.77 10.82
CA TYR A 15 -20.48 1.15 9.51
C TYR A 15 -20.27 2.16 8.37
N CYS A 16 -20.93 3.32 8.43
CA CYS A 16 -20.76 4.38 7.44
C CYS A 16 -19.34 4.95 7.47
N THR A 17 -18.79 5.20 8.67
CA THR A 17 -17.43 5.74 8.82
C THR A 17 -16.39 4.76 8.28
N ASN A 18 -16.50 3.47 8.61
CA ASN A 18 -15.57 2.45 8.08
C ASN A 18 -15.64 2.33 6.56
N ASN A 19 -16.84 2.35 5.96
CA ASN A 19 -16.96 2.28 4.50
C ASN A 19 -16.40 3.51 3.78
N ILE A 20 -16.61 4.71 4.32
CA ILE A 20 -16.09 5.95 3.76
C ILE A 20 -14.57 5.98 3.88
N VAL A 21 -14.04 5.65 5.06
CA VAL A 21 -12.59 5.62 5.33
C VAL A 21 -11.90 4.58 4.44
N GLN A 22 -12.44 3.36 4.34
CA GLN A 22 -11.89 2.34 3.45
C GLN A 22 -11.84 2.79 1.99
N LYS A 23 -12.91 3.42 1.47
CA LYS A 23 -12.93 3.90 0.08
C LYS A 23 -11.95 5.05 -0.19
N SER A 24 -11.58 5.82 0.83
CA SER A 24 -10.70 7.00 0.68
C SER A 24 -9.22 6.69 0.90
N ILE A 25 -8.88 5.71 1.76
CA ILE A 25 -7.49 5.39 2.09
C ILE A 25 -6.73 4.80 0.89
N GLN A 26 -7.35 3.89 0.16
CA GLN A 26 -6.69 3.20 -0.94
C GLN A 26 -6.17 4.17 -2.03
N PRO A 27 -7.00 5.03 -2.66
CA PRO A 27 -6.51 5.94 -3.68
C PRO A 27 -5.45 6.91 -3.13
N PHE A 28 -5.60 7.35 -1.88
CA PHE A 28 -4.59 8.19 -1.23
C PHE A 28 -3.23 7.50 -1.13
N LEU A 29 -3.20 6.23 -0.71
CA LEU A 29 -1.96 5.46 -0.64
C LEU A 29 -1.31 5.25 -2.00
N TYR A 30 -2.10 4.98 -3.06
CA TYR A 30 -1.59 4.86 -4.42
C TYR A 30 -0.96 6.16 -4.92
N ILE A 31 -1.62 7.30 -4.69
CA ILE A 31 -1.08 8.62 -5.04
C ILE A 31 0.21 8.88 -4.25
N LEU A 32 0.22 8.59 -2.95
CA LEU A 32 1.39 8.78 -2.10
C LEU A 32 2.56 7.90 -2.55
N ALA A 33 2.32 6.61 -2.82
CA ALA A 33 3.35 5.69 -3.31
C ALA A 33 3.89 6.13 -4.68
N PHE A 34 3.03 6.53 -5.60
CA PHE A 34 3.46 7.04 -6.90
C PHE A 34 4.28 8.34 -6.76
N SER A 35 3.86 9.25 -5.88
CA SER A 35 4.57 10.51 -5.65
C SER A 35 5.94 10.31 -5.00
N THR A 36 6.06 9.41 -4.04
CA THR A 36 7.31 9.18 -3.30
C THR A 36 8.24 8.20 -4.01
N PHE A 37 7.78 7.00 -4.28
CA PHE A 37 8.57 5.93 -4.89
C PHE A 37 8.76 6.14 -6.41
N GLY A 38 7.74 6.67 -7.11
CA GLY A 38 7.85 7.01 -8.53
C GLY A 38 8.58 8.32 -8.75
N ILE A 39 7.90 9.44 -8.49
CA ILE A 39 8.38 10.77 -8.84
C ILE A 39 9.58 11.19 -7.96
N GLY A 40 9.45 11.08 -6.65
CA GLY A 40 10.47 11.53 -5.70
C GLY A 40 11.82 10.83 -5.90
N ASP A 41 11.80 9.48 -5.92
CA ASP A 41 13.03 8.70 -6.13
C ASP A 41 13.60 8.88 -7.54
N ALA A 42 12.77 8.97 -8.59
CA ALA A 42 13.26 9.16 -9.95
C ALA A 42 13.94 10.53 -10.14
N LEU A 43 13.34 11.60 -9.66
CA LEU A 43 13.89 12.96 -9.80
C LEU A 43 15.16 13.14 -8.97
N THR A 44 15.14 12.69 -7.70
CA THR A 44 16.32 12.84 -6.83
C THR A 44 17.46 11.93 -7.24
N GLY A 45 17.17 10.71 -7.72
CA GLY A 45 18.18 9.82 -8.28
C GLY A 45 18.84 10.39 -9.56
N ALA A 46 18.04 10.95 -10.47
CA ALA A 46 18.57 11.64 -11.65
C ALA A 46 19.42 12.85 -11.27
N PHE A 47 18.97 13.64 -10.30
CA PHE A 47 19.74 14.80 -9.82
C PHE A 47 21.03 14.37 -9.11
N LEU A 48 20.99 13.31 -8.29
CA LEU A 48 22.17 12.74 -7.65
C LEU A 48 23.23 12.35 -8.69
N MET A 49 22.86 11.62 -9.74
CA MET A 49 23.79 11.22 -10.81
C MET A 49 24.31 12.41 -11.61
N ASN A 50 23.50 13.45 -11.78
CA ASN A 50 23.94 14.68 -12.44
C ASN A 50 25.01 15.44 -11.63
N VAL A 51 24.89 15.45 -10.30
CA VAL A 51 25.81 16.21 -9.40
C VAL A 51 27.03 15.40 -8.99
N LYS A 52 26.86 14.12 -8.68
CA LYS A 52 27.93 13.25 -8.13
C LYS A 52 28.50 12.26 -9.15
N GLY A 53 27.93 12.24 -10.36
CA GLY A 53 28.30 11.28 -11.40
C GLY A 53 27.49 10.00 -11.35
N VAL A 54 27.51 9.26 -12.44
CA VAL A 54 26.71 8.04 -12.65
C VAL A 54 27.06 6.93 -11.66
N SER A 55 28.31 6.91 -11.16
CA SER A 55 28.77 5.96 -10.14
C SER A 55 28.11 6.13 -8.77
N ALA A 56 27.38 7.23 -8.54
CA ALA A 56 26.61 7.43 -7.32
C ALA A 56 25.33 6.56 -7.26
N GLU A 57 24.87 6.07 -8.41
CA GLU A 57 23.75 5.09 -8.45
C GLU A 57 24.29 3.68 -8.17
N SER A 58 23.75 3.06 -7.13
CA SER A 58 24.16 1.73 -6.68
C SER A 58 23.66 0.60 -7.58
N ASN A 59 22.57 0.82 -8.31
CA ASN A 59 22.02 -0.15 -9.23
C ASN A 59 22.67 -0.02 -10.61
N ALA A 60 23.48 -1.00 -10.99
CA ALA A 60 24.21 -1.01 -12.24
C ALA A 60 23.33 -0.86 -13.49
N PHE A 61 22.11 -1.41 -13.47
CA PHE A 61 21.16 -1.27 -14.56
C PHE A 61 20.69 0.18 -14.73
N PHE A 62 20.33 0.85 -13.65
CA PHE A 62 19.91 2.25 -13.70
C PHE A 62 21.08 3.20 -14.02
N SER A 63 22.26 2.92 -13.50
CA SER A 63 23.50 3.62 -13.82
C SER A 63 23.81 3.53 -15.33
N GLN A 64 23.74 2.34 -15.92
CA GLN A 64 23.96 2.15 -17.34
C GLN A 64 22.88 2.83 -18.19
N MET A 65 21.60 2.74 -17.79
CA MET A 65 20.50 3.41 -18.49
C MET A 65 20.69 4.93 -18.52
N TYR A 66 21.07 5.53 -17.38
CA TYR A 66 21.32 6.95 -17.30
C TYR A 66 22.50 7.38 -18.20
N SER A 67 23.61 6.62 -18.19
CA SER A 67 24.80 6.92 -18.99
C SER A 67 24.53 6.79 -20.51
N THR A 68 23.68 5.85 -20.93
CA THR A 68 23.43 5.58 -22.34
C THR A 68 22.31 6.46 -22.91
N HIS A 69 21.25 6.71 -22.16
CA HIS A 69 20.03 7.35 -22.66
C HIS A 69 19.72 8.69 -21.99
N GLY A 70 20.52 9.09 -20.99
CA GLY A 70 20.38 10.35 -20.27
C GLY A 70 19.30 10.37 -19.19
N PRO A 71 19.19 11.52 -18.47
CA PRO A 71 18.32 11.66 -17.31
C PRO A 71 16.83 11.51 -17.64
N GLY A 72 16.40 11.98 -18.82
CA GLY A 72 14.99 11.93 -19.22
C GLY A 72 14.47 10.49 -19.32
N MET A 73 15.22 9.62 -20.02
CA MET A 73 14.84 8.20 -20.16
C MET A 73 14.91 7.45 -18.84
N PHE A 74 15.88 7.74 -17.99
CA PHE A 74 15.97 7.19 -16.64
C PHE A 74 14.70 7.50 -15.82
N ILE A 75 14.24 8.76 -15.81
CA ILE A 75 13.04 9.18 -15.08
C ILE A 75 11.81 8.48 -15.65
N VAL A 76 11.62 8.52 -16.97
CA VAL A 76 10.47 7.86 -17.62
C VAL A 76 10.42 6.38 -17.30
N PHE A 77 11.56 5.70 -17.34
CA PHE A 77 11.62 4.27 -17.08
C PHE A 77 11.32 3.93 -15.60
N LYS A 78 11.84 4.69 -14.64
CA LYS A 78 11.49 4.53 -13.21
C LYS A 78 10.00 4.75 -12.97
N LEU A 79 9.41 5.79 -13.55
CA LEU A 79 7.98 6.05 -13.47
C LEU A 79 7.16 4.91 -14.07
N TRP A 80 7.57 4.40 -15.22
CA TRP A 80 6.89 3.29 -15.88
C TRP A 80 6.92 2.01 -15.04
N ILE A 81 8.09 1.64 -14.47
CA ILE A 81 8.19 0.50 -13.55
C ILE A 81 7.27 0.69 -12.34
N THR A 82 7.26 1.87 -11.75
CA THR A 82 6.38 2.17 -10.60
C THR A 82 4.92 2.00 -10.96
N LEU A 83 4.49 2.50 -12.13
CA LEU A 83 3.12 2.32 -12.61
C LEU A 83 2.78 0.86 -12.83
N VAL A 84 3.68 0.07 -13.41
CA VAL A 84 3.48 -1.37 -13.60
C VAL A 84 3.32 -2.08 -12.26
N ILE A 85 4.17 -1.79 -11.27
CA ILE A 85 4.06 -2.37 -9.92
C ILE A 85 2.71 -2.03 -9.30
N LEU A 86 2.31 -0.76 -9.30
CA LEU A 86 1.04 -0.32 -8.75
C LEU A 86 -0.16 -0.92 -9.47
N LEU A 87 -0.07 -1.06 -10.80
CA LEU A 87 -1.10 -1.73 -11.61
C LEU A 87 -1.23 -3.21 -11.24
N LEU A 88 -0.12 -3.93 -11.12
CA LEU A 88 -0.13 -5.35 -10.72
C LEU A 88 -0.77 -5.54 -9.34
N VAL A 89 -0.44 -4.67 -8.39
CA VAL A 89 -1.04 -4.68 -7.05
C VAL A 89 -2.55 -4.39 -7.12
N PHE A 90 -2.96 -3.44 -7.95
CA PHE A 90 -4.37 -3.12 -8.17
C PHE A 90 -5.13 -4.27 -8.82
N LEU A 91 -4.54 -4.93 -9.83
CA LEU A 91 -5.13 -6.11 -10.46
C LEU A 91 -5.26 -7.30 -9.48
N SER A 92 -4.26 -7.51 -8.61
CA SER A 92 -4.33 -8.51 -7.56
C SER A 92 -5.51 -8.25 -6.61
N TYR A 93 -5.70 -6.99 -6.20
CA TYR A 93 -6.84 -6.59 -5.38
C TYR A 93 -8.19 -6.87 -6.06
N ILE A 94 -8.32 -6.55 -7.35
CA ILE A 94 -9.55 -6.83 -8.11
C ILE A 94 -9.77 -8.35 -8.21
N HIS A 95 -8.74 -9.11 -8.49
CA HIS A 95 -8.82 -10.57 -8.63
C HIS A 95 -9.26 -11.26 -7.34
N SER A 96 -8.84 -10.75 -6.18
CA SER A 96 -9.26 -11.24 -4.87
C SER A 96 -10.71 -10.87 -4.50
N ASN A 97 -11.42 -10.14 -5.35
CA ASN A 97 -12.75 -9.57 -5.05
C ASN A 97 -12.75 -8.72 -3.76
N GLY A 98 -11.66 -8.03 -3.50
CA GLY A 98 -11.49 -7.14 -2.36
C GLY A 98 -11.34 -7.86 -1.01
N LYS A 99 -11.06 -9.16 -1.01
CA LYS A 99 -10.80 -9.92 0.22
C LYS A 99 -9.48 -9.49 0.87
N ASP A 100 -8.48 -9.14 0.05
CA ASP A 100 -7.13 -8.77 0.47
C ASP A 100 -6.96 -7.25 0.53
N TYR A 101 -7.97 -6.55 1.06
CA TYR A 101 -7.99 -5.09 1.10
C TYR A 101 -6.85 -4.53 1.96
N TRP A 102 -6.68 -5.06 3.17
CA TRP A 102 -5.68 -4.54 4.11
C TRP A 102 -4.27 -5.00 3.76
N SER A 103 -4.08 -6.22 3.29
CA SER A 103 -2.77 -6.70 2.83
C SER A 103 -2.28 -5.92 1.61
N THR A 104 -3.17 -5.65 0.65
CA THR A 104 -2.86 -4.80 -0.52
C THR A 104 -2.49 -3.38 -0.12
N ASN A 105 -3.29 -2.74 0.76
CA ASN A 105 -2.98 -1.39 1.25
C ASN A 105 -1.70 -1.37 2.10
N GLY A 106 -1.42 -2.43 2.85
CA GLY A 106 -0.16 -2.62 3.57
C GLY A 106 1.04 -2.61 2.64
N PHE A 107 0.97 -3.33 1.53
CA PHE A 107 2.02 -3.32 0.51
C PHE A 107 2.22 -1.93 -0.10
N VAL A 108 1.13 -1.25 -0.48
CA VAL A 108 1.22 0.12 -1.05
C VAL A 108 1.77 1.12 -0.03
N ALA A 109 1.40 0.99 1.25
CA ALA A 109 1.97 1.82 2.32
C ALA A 109 3.47 1.58 2.49
N ALA A 110 3.93 0.31 2.43
CA ALA A 110 5.35 -0.02 2.45
C ALA A 110 6.09 0.60 1.26
N LEU A 111 5.51 0.57 0.05
CA LEU A 111 6.07 1.25 -1.14
C LEU A 111 6.19 2.75 -0.91
N ALA A 112 5.18 3.40 -0.33
CA ALA A 112 5.22 4.84 -0.06
C ALA A 112 6.34 5.19 0.93
N ILE A 113 6.49 4.42 2.01
CA ILE A 113 7.55 4.62 3.01
C ILE A 113 8.93 4.33 2.40
N GLY A 114 9.06 3.24 1.64
CA GLY A 114 10.28 2.90 0.91
C GLY A 114 10.70 4.01 -0.05
N GLY A 115 9.72 4.62 -0.74
CA GLY A 115 9.95 5.79 -1.61
C GLY A 115 10.46 7.00 -0.84
N ILE A 116 9.91 7.30 0.35
CA ILE A 116 10.40 8.37 1.23
C ILE A 116 11.84 8.08 1.67
N MET A 117 12.16 6.85 2.03
CA MET A 117 13.52 6.46 2.42
C MET A 117 14.51 6.62 1.26
N ALA A 118 14.16 6.18 0.05
CA ALA A 118 14.99 6.32 -1.14
C ALA A 118 15.18 7.79 -1.51
N PHE A 119 14.10 8.58 -1.52
CA PHE A 119 14.16 10.03 -1.72
C PHE A 119 15.11 10.70 -0.71
N GLN A 120 14.94 10.41 0.59
CA GLN A 120 15.80 11.00 1.64
C GLN A 120 17.26 10.58 1.48
N ALA A 121 17.54 9.34 1.12
CA ALA A 121 18.88 8.84 0.86
C ALA A 121 19.57 9.61 -0.28
N ASN A 122 18.86 9.78 -1.39
CA ASN A 122 19.37 10.54 -2.53
C ASN A 122 19.68 11.99 -2.14
N VAL A 123 18.78 12.65 -1.42
CA VAL A 123 18.95 14.03 -0.95
C VAL A 123 20.19 14.13 -0.04
N GLN A 124 20.33 13.23 0.93
CA GLN A 124 21.51 13.24 1.83
C GLN A 124 22.80 12.97 1.09
N ALA A 125 22.80 12.04 0.13
CA ALA A 125 23.98 11.79 -0.71
C ALA A 125 24.38 13.02 -1.54
N ILE A 126 23.43 13.79 -2.06
CA ILE A 126 23.68 15.05 -2.77
C ILE A 126 24.45 16.03 -1.87
N TYR A 127 24.03 16.20 -0.63
CA TYR A 127 24.66 17.10 0.34
C TYR A 127 25.93 16.53 0.99
N GLY A 128 26.28 15.28 0.72
CA GLY A 128 27.48 14.63 1.29
C GLY A 128 27.35 14.20 2.74
N TYR A 129 26.11 14.09 3.26
CA TYR A 129 25.88 13.56 4.59
C TYR A 129 25.99 12.03 4.60
N PRO A 130 26.53 11.43 5.69
CA PRO A 130 26.55 9.97 5.83
C PRO A 130 25.12 9.44 5.94
N PHE A 131 24.78 8.46 5.12
CA PHE A 131 23.49 7.80 5.14
C PHE A 131 23.64 6.27 5.22
N MET A 132 22.52 5.60 5.44
CA MET A 132 22.46 4.15 5.39
C MET A 132 22.93 3.62 4.04
N SER A 133 23.60 2.48 4.03
CA SER A 133 23.97 1.83 2.77
C SER A 133 22.71 1.46 1.97
N PRO A 134 22.78 1.45 0.62
CA PRO A 134 21.66 1.02 -0.22
C PRO A 134 21.13 -0.38 0.15
N SER A 135 22.01 -1.31 0.55
CA SER A 135 21.64 -2.63 1.02
C SER A 135 20.78 -2.58 2.29
N THR A 136 21.09 -1.66 3.21
CA THR A 136 20.32 -1.45 4.44
C THR A 136 18.92 -0.93 4.12
N ILE A 137 18.81 0.00 3.17
CA ILE A 137 17.51 0.55 2.74
C ILE A 137 16.65 -0.56 2.13
N ILE A 138 17.21 -1.38 1.25
CA ILE A 138 16.51 -2.52 0.64
C ILE A 138 16.05 -3.50 1.71
N LEU A 139 16.91 -3.85 2.67
CA LEU A 139 16.56 -4.76 3.76
C LEU A 139 15.41 -4.20 4.60
N LEU A 140 15.48 -2.93 4.99
CA LEU A 140 14.40 -2.27 5.75
C LEU A 140 13.10 -2.22 4.95
N PHE A 141 13.17 -1.93 3.66
CA PHE A 141 12.02 -1.95 2.78
C PHE A 141 11.37 -3.35 2.74
N LEU A 142 12.16 -4.41 2.56
CA LEU A 142 11.64 -5.78 2.56
C LEU A 142 11.01 -6.16 3.91
N MET A 143 11.62 -5.74 5.03
CA MET A 143 11.03 -5.92 6.35
C MET A 143 9.70 -5.18 6.50
N LEU A 144 9.60 -3.94 6.01
CA LEU A 144 8.35 -3.17 6.03
C LEU A 144 7.26 -3.86 5.20
N VAL A 145 7.59 -4.34 4.00
CA VAL A 145 6.66 -5.09 3.16
C VAL A 145 6.16 -6.32 3.91
N PHE A 146 7.06 -7.12 4.49
CA PHE A 146 6.69 -8.31 5.23
C PHE A 146 5.77 -8.00 6.40
N VAL A 147 6.11 -7.00 7.23
CA VAL A 147 5.30 -6.62 8.41
C VAL A 147 3.93 -6.10 7.98
N PHE A 148 3.87 -5.17 7.04
CA PHE A 148 2.61 -4.53 6.67
C PHE A 148 1.66 -5.48 5.94
N VAL A 149 2.18 -6.35 5.07
CA VAL A 149 1.37 -7.38 4.41
C VAL A 149 0.87 -8.39 5.43
N SER A 150 1.71 -8.89 6.34
CA SER A 150 1.31 -9.85 7.38
C SER A 150 0.25 -9.28 8.33
N VAL A 151 0.39 -8.02 8.73
CA VAL A 151 -0.63 -7.33 9.54
C VAL A 151 -1.92 -7.17 8.74
N GLY A 152 -1.82 -6.81 7.46
CA GLY A 152 -2.97 -6.71 6.57
C GLY A 152 -3.72 -8.04 6.43
N GLU A 153 -3.02 -9.14 6.20
CA GLU A 153 -3.61 -10.49 6.11
C GLU A 153 -4.30 -10.90 7.41
N CYS A 154 -3.70 -10.58 8.55
CA CYS A 154 -4.32 -10.83 9.86
C CYS A 154 -5.64 -10.07 10.01
N ILE A 155 -5.71 -8.83 9.54
CA ILE A 155 -6.95 -8.02 9.58
C ILE A 155 -7.97 -8.59 8.59
N ASP A 156 -7.56 -8.92 7.38
CA ASP A 156 -8.44 -9.45 6.33
C ASP A 156 -9.08 -10.77 6.75
N SER A 157 -8.33 -11.69 7.37
CA SER A 157 -8.85 -12.95 7.92
C SER A 157 -9.85 -12.72 9.04
N HIS A 158 -9.56 -11.83 9.99
CA HIS A 158 -10.50 -11.48 11.07
C HIS A 158 -11.82 -10.88 10.56
N VAL A 159 -11.76 -10.08 9.50
CA VAL A 159 -12.94 -9.50 8.86
C VAL A 159 -13.76 -10.57 8.13
N ALA A 160 -13.10 -11.54 7.50
CA ALA A 160 -13.76 -12.67 6.84
C ALA A 160 -14.51 -13.55 7.83
N ASP A 161 -13.88 -13.92 8.96
CA ASP A 161 -14.48 -14.75 10.01
C ASP A 161 -15.73 -14.10 10.60
N ARG A 162 -15.67 -12.81 10.92
CA ARG A 162 -16.84 -12.07 11.43
C ARG A 162 -18.01 -12.01 10.43
N LYS A 163 -17.72 -12.01 9.13
CA LYS A 163 -18.79 -12.06 8.11
C LYS A 163 -19.46 -13.43 8.03
N MET A 164 -18.69 -14.51 8.21
CA MET A 164 -19.22 -15.88 8.26
C MET A 164 -20.11 -16.10 9.47
N ASP A 165 -19.68 -15.69 10.66
CA ASP A 165 -20.46 -15.81 11.90
C ASP A 165 -21.81 -15.08 11.80
N ARG A 166 -21.83 -13.88 11.22
CA ARG A 166 -23.08 -13.13 11.01
C ARG A 166 -24.03 -13.84 10.06
N ARG A 167 -23.54 -14.48 8.99
CA ARG A 167 -24.37 -15.23 8.04
C ARG A 167 -24.95 -16.48 8.68
N ALA A 168 -24.17 -17.19 9.47
CA ALA A 168 -24.63 -18.36 10.22
C ALA A 168 -25.74 -18.00 11.22
N TYR A 169 -25.59 -16.89 11.94
CA TYR A 169 -26.60 -16.40 12.88
C TYR A 169 -27.93 -16.02 12.21
N HIS A 170 -27.88 -15.30 11.08
CA HIS A 170 -29.08 -14.93 10.32
C HIS A 170 -29.72 -16.13 9.60
N GLY A 171 -28.95 -17.12 9.18
CA GLY A 171 -29.47 -18.36 8.59
C GLY A 171 -30.28 -19.18 9.59
N ASN A 172 -29.80 -19.33 10.83
CA ASN A 172 -30.49 -20.04 11.89
C ASN A 172 -31.80 -19.36 12.32
N THR A 173 -31.81 -18.04 12.46
CA THR A 173 -33.01 -17.27 12.82
C THR A 173 -34.11 -17.39 11.76
N SER A 174 -33.77 -17.41 10.48
CA SER A 174 -34.75 -17.60 9.40
C SER A 174 -35.36 -19.00 9.38
N TYR A 175 -34.58 -20.00 9.78
CA TYR A 175 -35.04 -21.38 9.85
C TYR A 175 -36.02 -21.61 11.02
N GLU A 176 -35.79 -20.98 12.18
CA GLU A 176 -36.67 -21.07 13.35
C GLU A 176 -38.02 -20.37 13.11
N ILE A 177 -38.00 -19.18 12.44
CA ILE A 177 -39.23 -18.46 12.11
C ILE A 177 -40.11 -19.25 11.11
N SER A 178 -39.44 -19.93 10.14
CA SER A 178 -40.20 -20.80 9.19
C SER A 178 -40.85 -22.02 9.86
N LYS A 179 -40.27 -22.53 10.94
CA LYS A 179 -40.76 -23.69 11.65
C LYS A 179 -41.95 -23.37 12.59
N SER A 180 -41.95 -22.16 13.18
CA SER A 180 -43.00 -21.70 14.10
C SER A 180 -44.28 -21.22 13.41
N GLY A 181 -44.29 -21.09 12.09
CA GLY A 181 -45.45 -20.64 11.32
C GLY A 181 -46.41 -21.74 10.85
N TRP A 182 -46.19 -23.02 11.25
CA TRP A 182 -47.00 -24.17 10.84
C TRP A 182 -47.70 -24.89 12.01
N GLU A 183 -47.69 -24.31 13.23
CA GLU A 183 -48.48 -24.73 14.38
C GLU A 183 -49.64 -23.74 14.62
#